data_9d30a14b5cf3df5fc573e5ea379df147
#
_entry.id   9d30a14b5cf3df5fc573e5ea379df147
#
_cell.length_a   1.000
_cell.length_b   1.000
_cell.length_c   1.000
_cell.angle_alpha   90.00
_cell.angle_beta   90.00
_cell.angle_gamma   90.00
#
_symmetry.space_group_name_H-M   'P 1'
#
loop_
_entity.id
_entity.type
_entity.pdbx_description
1 polymer ?
#
loop_
_entity_poly.entity_id
_entity_poly.type
_entity_poly.pdbx_seq_one_letter_code
_entity_poly.pdbx_strand_id
1 'polypeptide(L)'
;MRRFRTTRRLLVVAISIAVLATALSACVPPPQPPPEPVAPTSLARDLPVASTIRWFDDPTRIIPPYGSFGGTDTRPIPTTVWYPTDRGAGPYPLVIFAAGYNAGPDNYAALLSRIASAGYVVAAPYYPILSGWPAGPSDVVGWPDVFPDTGFVTTAMLNSSAWGDPELGGMIDPQRIAVAGHSDGALISFSDGYVAFRSDPRVRAVISYSAALDEPNTIYQPNGRAFLHLVSDTDEFNDFEHTLQWDWDNLVDPRWTIALWNASHAGPYMDPSDDHFDAVVGITVAFLDHTLKGASTLDLFLQVVNRPELASFMG
;
A
#
# COMPACT_ATOMS: atom_id res chain seq x y z
N MET A 1 13.56 73.73 54.63
CA MET A 1 13.71 72.57 53.72
C MET A 1 12.76 71.48 54.20
N ARG A 2 11.59 71.35 53.59
CA ARG A 2 10.61 70.34 53.96
C ARG A 2 10.47 69.36 52.81
N ARG A 3 10.79 68.10 53.08
CA ARG A 3 10.59 66.98 52.16
C ARG A 3 9.13 66.53 52.17
N PHE A 4 8.47 66.67 51.08
CA PHE A 4 7.13 66.02 50.87
C PHE A 4 7.32 64.55 50.42
N ARG A 5 6.88 63.66 51.25
CA ARG A 5 6.69 62.25 50.86
C ARG A 5 5.27 62.07 50.28
N THR A 6 5.17 61.88 49.01
CA THR A 6 3.92 61.48 48.38
C THR A 6 3.87 59.95 48.34
N THR A 7 3.05 59.41 49.22
CA THR A 7 2.64 57.99 49.23
C THR A 7 1.64 57.79 48.09
N ARG A 8 2.03 57.17 47.00
CA ARG A 8 1.11 56.65 46.01
C ARG A 8 0.51 55.35 46.55
N ARG A 9 -0.78 55.40 46.91
CA ARG A 9 -1.60 54.21 47.15
C ARG A 9 -1.86 53.58 45.78
N LEU A 10 -1.23 52.44 45.49
CA LEU A 10 -1.58 51.57 44.39
C LEU A 10 -2.91 50.87 44.75
N LEU A 11 -3.95 51.27 44.07
CA LEU A 11 -5.23 50.61 44.09
C LEU A 11 -5.10 49.35 43.24
N VAL A 12 -4.91 48.21 43.87
CA VAL A 12 -4.97 46.92 43.19
C VAL A 12 -6.45 46.60 42.88
N VAL A 13 -6.88 46.92 41.70
CA VAL A 13 -8.18 46.43 41.20
C VAL A 13 -7.97 44.97 40.83
N ALA A 14 -8.40 44.11 41.74
CA ALA A 14 -8.52 42.70 41.45
C ALA A 14 -9.72 42.52 40.48
N ILE A 15 -9.42 42.50 39.17
CA ILE A 15 -10.38 42.05 38.18
C ILE A 15 -10.46 40.54 38.31
N SER A 16 -11.46 40.10 39.03
CA SER A 16 -11.89 38.68 39.02
C SER A 16 -12.43 38.38 37.62
N ILE A 17 -11.57 37.95 36.74
CA ILE A 17 -11.98 37.30 35.50
C ILE A 17 -12.55 35.95 35.93
N ALA A 18 -13.87 35.92 36.18
CA ALA A 18 -14.62 34.68 36.16
C ALA A 18 -14.52 34.15 34.72
N VAL A 19 -13.49 33.34 34.46
CA VAL A 19 -13.44 32.51 33.26
C VAL A 19 -14.63 31.57 33.41
N LEU A 20 -15.72 31.94 32.75
CA LEU A 20 -16.83 31.05 32.49
C LEU A 20 -16.28 30.01 31.49
N ALA A 21 -15.60 29.00 32.04
CA ALA A 21 -15.30 27.78 31.33
C ALA A 21 -16.65 27.14 31.04
N THR A 22 -17.34 27.61 30.02
CA THR A 22 -18.32 26.81 29.31
C THR A 22 -17.52 25.63 28.78
N ALA A 23 -17.56 24.55 29.55
CA ALA A 23 -17.20 23.24 29.07
C ALA A 23 -18.08 23.00 27.84
N LEU A 24 -17.59 23.37 26.65
CA LEU A 24 -17.90 22.69 25.42
C LEU A 24 -17.34 21.28 25.65
N SER A 25 -18.12 20.46 26.37
CA SER A 25 -18.04 19.01 26.19
C SER A 25 -18.35 18.79 24.73
N ALA A 26 -17.32 18.96 23.86
CA ALA A 26 -17.34 18.29 22.61
C ALA A 26 -17.72 16.87 22.98
N CYS A 27 -18.88 16.40 22.50
CA CYS A 27 -19.24 15.00 22.53
C CYS A 27 -18.18 14.30 21.68
N VAL A 28 -17.05 14.03 22.29
CA VAL A 28 -16.13 13.01 21.76
C VAL A 28 -16.96 11.74 21.91
N PRO A 29 -17.40 11.14 20.81
CA PRO A 29 -18.07 9.85 20.90
C PRO A 29 -17.18 8.96 21.75
N PRO A 30 -17.73 8.12 22.62
CA PRO A 30 -16.92 7.17 23.37
C PRO A 30 -16.05 6.41 22.37
N PRO A 31 -14.79 6.09 22.70
CA PRO A 31 -13.94 5.30 21.82
C PRO A 31 -14.76 4.08 21.42
N GLN A 32 -14.94 3.91 20.12
CA GLN A 32 -15.64 2.73 19.61
C GLN A 32 -14.94 1.51 20.19
N PRO A 33 -15.68 0.54 20.73
CA PRO A 33 -15.07 -0.71 21.14
C PRO A 33 -14.23 -1.22 19.97
N PRO A 34 -13.05 -1.82 20.23
CA PRO A 34 -12.28 -2.42 19.17
C PRO A 34 -13.23 -3.31 18.37
N PRO A 35 -13.22 -3.22 17.04
CA PRO A 35 -14.09 -4.04 16.20
C PRO A 35 -13.95 -5.49 16.67
N GLU A 36 -15.08 -6.19 16.81
CA GLU A 36 -15.05 -7.62 17.12
C GLU A 36 -14.11 -8.30 16.11
N PRO A 37 -13.31 -9.29 16.56
CA PRO A 37 -12.46 -10.04 15.66
C PRO A 37 -13.33 -10.60 14.53
N VAL A 38 -13.19 -10.05 13.33
CA VAL A 38 -13.88 -10.58 12.17
C VAL A 38 -13.40 -12.02 12.03
N ALA A 39 -14.34 -12.96 12.04
CA ALA A 39 -13.99 -14.38 11.86
C ALA A 39 -13.10 -14.50 10.61
N PRO A 40 -12.01 -15.29 10.66
CA PRO A 40 -11.10 -15.38 9.55
C PRO A 40 -11.88 -15.71 8.30
N THR A 41 -11.77 -14.86 7.28
CA THR A 41 -12.36 -15.11 5.98
C THR A 41 -11.86 -16.48 5.51
N SER A 42 -12.73 -17.31 4.99
CA SER A 42 -12.38 -18.63 4.48
C SER A 42 -11.10 -18.51 3.62
N LEU A 43 -10.19 -19.47 3.73
CA LEU A 43 -9.02 -19.57 2.83
C LEU A 43 -9.48 -20.07 1.44
N ALA A 44 -10.64 -19.59 0.97
CA ALA A 44 -11.20 -19.94 -0.32
C ALA A 44 -10.20 -19.55 -1.41
N ARG A 45 -9.95 -20.50 -2.30
CA ARG A 45 -9.09 -20.34 -3.48
C ARG A 45 -9.91 -20.68 -4.72
N ASP A 46 -9.48 -20.19 -5.87
CA ASP A 46 -10.15 -20.44 -7.16
C ASP A 46 -11.58 -19.90 -7.23
N LEU A 47 -11.85 -18.80 -6.52
CA LEU A 47 -13.12 -18.09 -6.68
C LEU A 47 -13.24 -17.52 -8.09
N PRO A 48 -14.45 -17.50 -8.67
CA PRO A 48 -14.70 -16.79 -9.91
C PRO A 48 -14.41 -15.30 -9.74
N VAL A 49 -13.66 -14.70 -10.70
CA VAL A 49 -13.20 -13.32 -10.66
C VAL A 49 -13.84 -12.51 -11.78
N ALA A 50 -14.27 -11.32 -11.48
CA ALA A 50 -14.58 -10.27 -12.44
C ALA A 50 -13.58 -9.12 -12.32
N SER A 51 -13.50 -8.30 -13.37
CA SER A 51 -12.73 -7.06 -13.33
C SER A 51 -13.56 -5.89 -13.86
N THR A 52 -13.24 -4.70 -13.36
CA THR A 52 -13.88 -3.44 -13.76
C THR A 52 -12.87 -2.30 -13.69
N ILE A 53 -13.13 -1.23 -14.42
CA ILE A 53 -12.31 0.00 -14.32
C ILE A 53 -13.09 1.04 -13.54
N ARG A 54 -12.44 1.63 -12.53
CA ARG A 54 -12.94 2.79 -11.80
C ARG A 54 -12.13 4.03 -12.17
N TRP A 55 -12.83 5.10 -12.46
CA TRP A 55 -12.23 6.40 -12.72
C TRP A 55 -12.29 7.22 -11.44
N PHE A 56 -11.21 7.21 -10.70
CA PHE A 56 -11.06 8.10 -9.55
C PHE A 56 -10.40 9.39 -10.00
N ASP A 57 -10.82 10.49 -9.42
CA ASP A 57 -10.31 11.83 -9.75
C ASP A 57 -10.02 12.58 -8.46
N ASP A 58 -8.78 12.96 -8.25
CA ASP A 58 -8.38 13.77 -7.11
C ASP A 58 -8.47 15.26 -7.51
N PRO A 59 -9.49 15.98 -7.03
CA PRO A 59 -9.68 17.37 -7.38
C PRO A 59 -8.70 18.32 -6.68
N THR A 60 -7.87 17.81 -5.78
CA THR A 60 -6.91 18.62 -5.00
C THR A 60 -5.52 18.64 -5.60
N ARG A 61 -5.25 17.80 -6.58
CA ARG A 61 -3.97 17.69 -7.28
C ARG A 61 -4.17 17.72 -8.79
N ILE A 62 -3.11 17.97 -9.52
CA ILE A 62 -3.08 18.00 -10.98
C ILE A 62 -2.14 16.94 -11.52
N ILE A 63 -2.20 16.66 -12.81
CA ILE A 63 -1.06 16.10 -13.53
C ILE A 63 -0.36 17.30 -14.19
N PRO A 64 0.91 17.61 -13.83
CA PRO A 64 1.61 18.74 -14.40
C PRO A 64 1.87 18.52 -15.90
N PRO A 65 2.07 19.59 -16.68
CA PRO A 65 2.51 19.49 -18.07
C PRO A 65 3.87 18.77 -18.17
N TYR A 66 3.99 17.85 -19.14
CA TYR A 66 5.26 17.21 -19.47
C TYR A 66 5.29 16.71 -20.90
N GLY A 67 6.45 16.71 -21.55
CA GLY A 67 6.57 16.36 -22.95
C GLY A 67 5.63 17.18 -23.84
N SER A 68 4.76 16.52 -24.58
CA SER A 68 3.70 17.14 -25.38
C SER A 68 2.35 17.25 -24.67
N PHE A 69 2.24 16.76 -23.44
CA PHE A 69 1.02 16.78 -22.64
C PHE A 69 0.88 18.11 -21.90
N GLY A 70 -0.29 18.74 -22.07
CA GLY A 70 -0.58 20.07 -21.52
C GLY A 70 -0.94 20.11 -20.03
N GLY A 71 -0.99 18.96 -19.35
CA GLY A 71 -1.44 18.84 -17.95
C GLY A 71 -2.97 18.74 -17.81
N THR A 72 -3.44 18.62 -16.57
CA THR A 72 -4.86 18.55 -16.19
C THR A 72 -5.14 19.48 -15.01
N ASP A 73 -6.39 19.87 -14.82
CA ASP A 73 -6.84 20.67 -13.67
C ASP A 73 -7.10 19.81 -12.42
N THR A 74 -7.20 18.50 -12.57
CA THR A 74 -7.39 17.51 -11.52
C THR A 74 -6.39 16.37 -11.75
N ARG A 75 -6.33 15.37 -10.83
CA ARG A 75 -5.50 14.18 -11.00
C ARG A 75 -6.37 12.94 -11.18
N PRO A 76 -6.77 12.60 -12.41
CA PRO A 76 -7.47 11.37 -12.69
C PRO A 76 -6.54 10.16 -12.51
N ILE A 77 -7.03 9.13 -11.82
CA ILE A 77 -6.31 7.89 -11.52
C ILE A 77 -7.20 6.71 -11.91
N PRO A 78 -7.25 6.34 -13.21
CA PRO A 78 -7.98 5.15 -13.63
C PRO A 78 -7.41 3.93 -12.91
N THR A 79 -8.29 3.11 -12.36
CA THR A 79 -7.91 1.96 -11.53
C THR A 79 -8.63 0.72 -12.02
N THR A 80 -7.88 -0.30 -12.43
CA THR A 80 -8.47 -1.61 -12.71
C THR A 80 -8.63 -2.36 -11.40
N VAL A 81 -9.79 -2.96 -11.20
CA VAL A 81 -10.14 -3.69 -9.98
C VAL A 81 -10.53 -5.11 -10.34
N TRP A 82 -9.84 -6.10 -9.79
CA TRP A 82 -10.21 -7.51 -9.83
C TRP A 82 -10.85 -7.90 -8.51
N TYR A 83 -11.95 -8.64 -8.56
CA TYR A 83 -12.67 -9.01 -7.34
C TYR A 83 -13.40 -10.35 -7.51
N PRO A 84 -13.54 -11.14 -6.42
CA PRO A 84 -14.37 -12.34 -6.45
C PRO A 84 -15.83 -11.99 -6.69
N THR A 85 -16.52 -12.77 -7.51
CA THR A 85 -17.96 -12.57 -7.75
C THR A 85 -18.84 -13.18 -6.65
N ASP A 86 -18.31 -14.05 -5.81
CA ASP A 86 -19.01 -14.61 -4.66
C ASP A 86 -19.04 -13.59 -3.51
N ARG A 87 -20.17 -12.94 -3.34
CA ARG A 87 -20.39 -11.98 -2.26
C ARG A 87 -20.57 -12.63 -0.89
N GLY A 88 -20.93 -13.91 -0.84
CA GLY A 88 -21.22 -14.63 0.40
C GLY A 88 -19.96 -14.98 1.20
N ALA A 89 -18.80 -15.03 0.56
CA ALA A 89 -17.51 -15.31 1.19
C ALA A 89 -16.76 -14.04 1.64
N GLY A 90 -17.31 -12.85 1.37
CA GLY A 90 -16.73 -11.57 1.79
C GLY A 90 -17.19 -11.13 3.19
N PRO A 91 -16.80 -9.92 3.68
CA PRO A 91 -15.95 -8.96 2.95
C PRO A 91 -14.50 -9.43 2.80
N TYR A 92 -13.88 -9.05 1.69
CA TYR A 92 -12.53 -9.46 1.31
C TYR A 92 -11.48 -8.43 1.72
N PRO A 93 -10.26 -8.84 2.06
CA PRO A 93 -9.14 -7.91 2.19
C PRO A 93 -8.87 -7.16 0.89
N LEU A 94 -8.35 -5.94 1.01
CA LEU A 94 -7.97 -5.09 -0.12
C LEU A 94 -6.46 -5.16 -0.33
N VAL A 95 -6.05 -5.32 -1.59
CA VAL A 95 -4.66 -5.18 -2.03
C VAL A 95 -4.61 -4.03 -3.04
N ILE A 96 -3.78 -3.01 -2.77
CA ILE A 96 -3.45 -1.99 -3.77
C ILE A 96 -2.14 -2.39 -4.42
N PHE A 97 -2.12 -2.49 -5.74
CA PHE A 97 -0.95 -2.91 -6.49
C PHE A 97 -0.38 -1.77 -7.33
N ALA A 98 0.90 -1.48 -7.15
CA ALA A 98 1.63 -0.49 -7.92
C ALA A 98 2.45 -1.17 -9.03
N ALA A 99 2.16 -0.80 -10.28
CA ALA A 99 2.92 -1.24 -11.44
C ALA A 99 4.31 -0.57 -11.50
N GLY A 100 5.26 -1.20 -12.17
CA GLY A 100 6.59 -0.64 -12.42
C GLY A 100 6.58 0.49 -13.47
N TYR A 101 7.76 1.05 -13.71
CA TYR A 101 7.97 2.11 -14.70
C TYR A 101 7.47 1.71 -16.09
N ASN A 102 6.73 2.61 -16.72
CA ASN A 102 6.14 2.41 -18.04
C ASN A 102 5.26 1.16 -18.18
N ALA A 103 4.76 0.64 -17.06
CA ALA A 103 3.85 -0.49 -17.01
C ALA A 103 2.50 -0.09 -16.41
N GLY A 104 1.44 -0.70 -16.88
CA GLY A 104 0.09 -0.52 -16.33
C GLY A 104 -0.45 -1.82 -15.73
N PRO A 105 -1.63 -1.76 -15.11
CA PRO A 105 -2.32 -2.91 -14.53
C PRO A 105 -2.43 -4.12 -15.47
N ASP A 106 -2.58 -3.86 -16.76
CA ASP A 106 -2.77 -4.92 -17.78
C ASP A 106 -1.55 -5.84 -17.91
N ASN A 107 -0.34 -5.33 -17.64
CA ASN A 107 0.89 -6.13 -17.66
C ASN A 107 0.90 -7.19 -16.56
N TYR A 108 0.15 -6.99 -15.49
CA TYR A 108 0.08 -7.88 -14.32
C TYR A 108 -1.27 -8.57 -14.19
N ALA A 109 -2.15 -8.49 -15.20
CA ALA A 109 -3.52 -8.96 -15.13
C ALA A 109 -3.64 -10.42 -14.66
N ALA A 110 -2.75 -11.30 -15.11
CA ALA A 110 -2.73 -12.70 -14.70
C ALA A 110 -2.43 -12.85 -13.20
N LEU A 111 -1.37 -12.19 -12.69
CA LEU A 111 -1.00 -12.22 -11.28
C LEU A 111 -2.14 -11.66 -10.40
N LEU A 112 -2.67 -10.48 -10.76
CA LEU A 112 -3.69 -9.80 -9.98
C LEU A 112 -5.02 -10.57 -9.96
N SER A 113 -5.38 -11.19 -11.08
CA SER A 113 -6.53 -12.09 -11.15
C SER A 113 -6.37 -13.34 -10.27
N ARG A 114 -5.16 -13.93 -10.21
CA ARG A 114 -4.86 -15.09 -9.34
C ARG A 114 -4.92 -14.70 -7.86
N ILE A 115 -4.44 -13.51 -7.49
CA ILE A 115 -4.58 -12.98 -6.13
C ILE A 115 -6.07 -12.76 -5.81
N ALA A 116 -6.84 -12.19 -6.73
CA ALA A 116 -8.28 -12.00 -6.54
C ALA A 116 -9.02 -13.33 -6.38
N SER A 117 -8.68 -14.36 -7.17
CA SER A 117 -9.29 -15.69 -7.05
C SER A 117 -9.03 -16.37 -5.70
N ALA A 118 -7.98 -15.95 -4.99
CA ALA A 118 -7.69 -16.39 -3.63
C ALA A 118 -8.49 -15.62 -2.55
N GLY A 119 -9.47 -14.81 -2.95
CA GLY A 119 -10.36 -14.11 -2.03
C GLY A 119 -9.80 -12.76 -1.58
N TYR A 120 -9.42 -11.92 -2.53
CA TYR A 120 -8.99 -10.55 -2.33
C TYR A 120 -9.69 -9.62 -3.32
N VAL A 121 -9.96 -8.39 -2.92
CA VAL A 121 -10.21 -7.30 -3.87
C VAL A 121 -8.85 -6.67 -4.19
N VAL A 122 -8.48 -6.65 -5.47
CA VAL A 122 -7.19 -6.13 -5.92
C VAL A 122 -7.43 -4.92 -6.79
N ALA A 123 -6.92 -3.76 -6.38
CA ALA A 123 -7.04 -2.51 -7.12
C ALA A 123 -5.65 -2.07 -7.60
N ALA A 124 -5.51 -1.90 -8.90
CA ALA A 124 -4.26 -1.47 -9.52
C ALA A 124 -4.50 -0.16 -10.30
N PRO A 125 -4.02 0.97 -9.77
CA PRO A 125 -4.11 2.25 -10.47
C PRO A 125 -3.11 2.34 -11.62
N TYR A 126 -3.52 3.05 -12.67
CA TYR A 126 -2.59 3.67 -13.59
C TYR A 126 -2.03 4.91 -12.89
N TYR A 127 -0.83 4.82 -12.39
CA TYR A 127 -0.15 5.97 -11.78
C TYR A 127 0.19 7.00 -12.85
N PRO A 128 -0.40 8.18 -12.83
CA PRO A 128 -0.13 9.19 -13.85
C PRO A 128 1.36 9.46 -13.97
N ILE A 129 1.85 9.48 -15.21
CA ILE A 129 3.25 9.67 -15.59
C ILE A 129 4.07 8.37 -15.45
N LEU A 130 4.05 7.70 -14.30
CA LEU A 130 4.83 6.48 -14.08
C LEU A 130 4.38 5.32 -14.97
N SER A 131 3.08 5.08 -15.07
CA SER A 131 2.49 4.02 -15.90
C SER A 131 2.39 4.36 -17.40
N GLY A 132 3.11 5.38 -17.85
CA GLY A 132 3.07 5.78 -19.27
C GLY A 132 1.78 6.48 -19.70
N TRP A 133 0.90 6.80 -18.79
CA TRP A 133 -0.37 7.49 -19.03
C TRP A 133 -0.36 8.88 -18.34
N PRO A 134 -0.96 9.94 -18.94
CA PRO A 134 -1.67 9.99 -20.21
C PRO A 134 -0.80 10.14 -21.46
N ALA A 135 0.48 10.44 -21.35
CA ALA A 135 1.30 10.79 -22.54
C ALA A 135 2.72 10.14 -22.53
N GLY A 136 2.87 9.00 -21.88
CA GLY A 136 4.16 8.31 -21.70
C GLY A 136 4.81 8.62 -20.35
N PRO A 137 5.79 7.81 -19.92
CA PRO A 137 6.46 7.99 -18.66
C PRO A 137 7.46 9.15 -18.68
N SER A 138 7.84 9.63 -17.51
CA SER A 138 8.88 10.64 -17.35
C SER A 138 9.73 10.34 -16.11
N ASP A 139 11.03 10.29 -16.27
CA ASP A 139 11.99 10.09 -15.19
C ASP A 139 12.23 11.35 -14.35
N VAL A 140 11.81 12.50 -14.87
CA VAL A 140 12.10 13.83 -14.28
C VAL A 140 10.91 14.44 -13.57
N VAL A 141 9.70 14.09 -14.01
CA VAL A 141 8.46 14.70 -13.56
C VAL A 141 7.54 13.62 -12.99
N GLY A 142 7.00 13.84 -11.81
CA GLY A 142 5.91 13.02 -11.28
C GLY A 142 6.25 12.08 -10.13
N TRP A 143 7.53 11.75 -9.89
CA TRP A 143 7.91 10.87 -8.78
C TRP A 143 7.35 11.32 -7.42
N PRO A 144 7.51 12.58 -6.98
CA PRO A 144 6.95 13.01 -5.70
C PRO A 144 5.43 12.93 -5.64
N ASP A 145 4.76 13.02 -6.80
CA ASP A 145 3.32 13.08 -6.92
C ASP A 145 2.65 11.70 -6.93
N VAL A 146 3.39 10.62 -7.22
CA VAL A 146 2.81 9.27 -7.26
C VAL A 146 2.62 8.65 -5.87
N PHE A 147 3.43 9.01 -4.89
CA PHE A 147 3.33 8.44 -3.55
C PHE A 147 1.96 8.68 -2.88
N PRO A 148 1.32 9.87 -2.96
CA PRO A 148 0.00 10.07 -2.41
C PRO A 148 -1.13 9.34 -3.15
N ASP A 149 -0.89 8.86 -4.37
CA ASP A 149 -1.94 8.22 -5.19
C ASP A 149 -2.47 6.94 -4.57
N THR A 150 -1.61 6.12 -3.98
CA THR A 150 -2.01 4.88 -3.31
C THR A 150 -2.98 5.15 -2.16
N GLY A 151 -2.65 6.11 -1.29
CA GLY A 151 -3.51 6.50 -0.17
C GLY A 151 -4.86 7.07 -0.63
N PHE A 152 -4.85 7.85 -1.72
CA PHE A 152 -6.07 8.35 -2.35
C PHE A 152 -6.93 7.22 -2.91
N VAL A 153 -6.35 6.31 -3.70
CA VAL A 153 -7.05 5.15 -4.27
C VAL A 153 -7.57 4.23 -3.17
N THR A 154 -6.78 3.98 -2.12
CA THR A 154 -7.24 3.22 -0.94
C THR A 154 -8.52 3.83 -0.37
N THR A 155 -8.54 5.15 -0.17
CA THR A 155 -9.72 5.86 0.34
C THR A 155 -10.91 5.76 -0.61
N ALA A 156 -10.68 5.93 -1.91
CA ALA A 156 -11.72 5.83 -2.93
C ALA A 156 -12.33 4.42 -3.01
N MET A 157 -11.50 3.38 -2.91
CA MET A 157 -11.95 1.98 -2.87
C MET A 157 -12.81 1.68 -1.64
N LEU A 158 -12.39 2.14 -0.46
CA LEU A 158 -13.16 1.98 0.76
C LEU A 158 -14.51 2.72 0.70
N ASN A 159 -14.53 3.92 0.13
CA ASN A 159 -15.75 4.68 -0.09
C ASN A 159 -16.70 3.98 -1.07
N SER A 160 -16.20 3.44 -2.19
CA SER A 160 -17.00 2.66 -3.14
C SER A 160 -17.65 1.47 -2.44
N SER A 161 -16.93 0.76 -1.59
CA SER A 161 -17.47 -0.35 -0.82
C SER A 161 -18.51 0.12 0.22
N ALA A 162 -18.24 1.18 0.97
CA ALA A 162 -19.11 1.66 2.04
C ALA A 162 -20.42 2.27 1.53
N TRP A 163 -20.41 2.94 0.37
CA TRP A 163 -21.55 3.68 -0.14
C TRP A 163 -22.39 2.95 -1.19
N GLY A 164 -22.19 1.64 -1.30
CA GLY A 164 -23.07 0.79 -2.08
C GLY A 164 -22.85 0.86 -3.59
N ASP A 165 -21.58 0.93 -4.00
CA ASP A 165 -21.21 0.70 -5.40
C ASP A 165 -21.86 -0.59 -5.92
N PRO A 166 -22.43 -0.62 -7.12
CA PRO A 166 -23.15 -1.77 -7.62
C PRO A 166 -22.34 -3.08 -7.63
N GLU A 167 -21.02 -2.97 -7.86
CA GLU A 167 -20.12 -4.13 -7.94
C GLU A 167 -19.33 -4.35 -6.65
N LEU A 168 -18.89 -3.28 -5.99
CA LEU A 168 -17.98 -3.33 -4.84
C LEU A 168 -18.66 -3.08 -3.49
N GLY A 169 -19.96 -2.71 -3.48
CA GLY A 169 -20.69 -2.39 -2.25
C GLY A 169 -20.64 -3.52 -1.22
N GLY A 170 -20.08 -3.25 -0.04
CA GLY A 170 -19.93 -4.20 1.05
C GLY A 170 -18.86 -5.28 0.85
N MET A 171 -18.06 -5.21 -0.23
CA MET A 171 -17.10 -6.28 -0.54
C MET A 171 -15.74 -6.13 0.14
N ILE A 172 -15.38 -4.95 0.62
CA ILE A 172 -14.03 -4.69 1.15
C ILE A 172 -14.06 -4.63 2.68
N ASP A 173 -13.14 -5.36 3.31
CA ASP A 173 -12.85 -5.23 4.73
C ASP A 173 -11.85 -4.08 4.96
N PRO A 174 -12.28 -2.97 5.58
CA PRO A 174 -11.43 -1.80 5.77
C PRO A 174 -10.29 -2.01 6.78
N GLN A 175 -10.29 -3.12 7.52
CA GLN A 175 -9.26 -3.44 8.51
C GLN A 175 -8.12 -4.30 7.94
N ARG A 176 -8.28 -4.86 6.74
CA ARG A 176 -7.37 -5.80 6.12
C ARG A 176 -6.88 -5.28 4.77
N ILE A 177 -5.86 -4.41 4.83
CA ILE A 177 -5.31 -3.72 3.66
C ILE A 177 -3.84 -4.06 3.52
N ALA A 178 -3.44 -4.49 2.32
CA ALA A 178 -2.05 -4.62 1.91
C ALA A 178 -1.74 -3.71 0.72
N VAL A 179 -0.47 -3.36 0.59
CA VAL A 179 0.07 -2.74 -0.61
C VAL A 179 1.12 -3.66 -1.21
N ALA A 180 1.16 -3.73 -2.52
CA ALA A 180 2.11 -4.55 -3.27
C ALA A 180 2.59 -3.79 -4.49
N GLY A 181 3.80 -4.07 -4.98
CA GLY A 181 4.27 -3.43 -6.19
C GLY A 181 5.50 -4.11 -6.77
N HIS A 182 5.78 -3.81 -8.04
CA HIS A 182 6.91 -4.34 -8.79
C HIS A 182 7.82 -3.20 -9.26
N SER A 183 9.16 -3.40 -9.14
CA SER A 183 10.13 -2.40 -9.61
C SER A 183 9.87 -1.03 -8.96
N ASP A 184 9.71 0.05 -9.71
CA ASP A 184 9.34 1.36 -9.19
C ASP A 184 8.04 1.35 -8.36
N GLY A 185 7.08 0.49 -8.72
CA GLY A 185 5.87 0.28 -7.92
C GLY A 185 6.15 -0.35 -6.56
N ALA A 186 7.22 -1.12 -6.42
CA ALA A 186 7.63 -1.66 -5.13
C ALA A 186 8.17 -0.56 -4.20
N LEU A 187 8.85 0.46 -4.73
CA LEU A 187 9.25 1.64 -3.97
C LEU A 187 8.04 2.43 -3.46
N ILE A 188 6.99 2.55 -4.28
CA ILE A 188 5.73 3.17 -3.87
C ILE A 188 5.11 2.38 -2.72
N SER A 189 4.94 1.07 -2.88
CA SER A 189 4.35 0.20 -1.86
C SER A 189 5.16 0.18 -0.56
N PHE A 190 6.49 0.15 -0.66
CA PHE A 190 7.37 0.24 0.48
C PHE A 190 7.24 1.60 1.19
N SER A 191 7.14 2.68 0.44
CA SER A 191 6.91 4.02 0.96
C SER A 191 5.61 4.11 1.77
N ASP A 192 4.51 3.56 1.23
CA ASP A 192 3.21 3.52 1.91
C ASP A 192 3.23 2.69 3.20
N GLY A 193 4.14 1.75 3.29
CA GLY A 193 4.33 0.94 4.49
C GLY A 193 5.27 1.53 5.53
N TYR A 194 6.41 2.08 5.11
CA TYR A 194 7.56 2.27 5.98
C TYR A 194 8.22 3.64 5.95
N VAL A 195 7.91 4.50 4.98
CA VAL A 195 8.52 5.82 4.95
C VAL A 195 7.80 6.76 5.91
N ALA A 196 8.54 7.44 6.81
CA ALA A 196 8.02 8.18 7.97
C ALA A 196 6.97 9.14 7.49
N PHE A 197 6.75 9.92 6.79
CA PHE A 197 5.67 10.87 6.49
C PHE A 197 4.80 10.49 5.28
N ARG A 198 5.02 9.30 4.71
CA ARG A 198 4.24 8.76 3.58
C ARG A 198 3.40 7.56 4.00
N SER A 199 3.80 6.86 5.07
CA SER A 199 3.16 5.61 5.46
C SER A 199 1.68 5.79 5.83
N ASP A 200 0.84 4.94 5.25
CA ASP A 200 -0.59 4.89 5.55
C ASP A 200 -0.84 3.96 6.76
N PRO A 201 -1.42 4.46 7.85
CA PRO A 201 -1.66 3.65 9.06
C PRO A 201 -2.67 2.52 8.84
N ARG A 202 -3.42 2.53 7.76
CA ARG A 202 -4.38 1.47 7.41
C ARG A 202 -3.69 0.22 6.85
N VAL A 203 -2.49 0.36 6.27
CA VAL A 203 -1.71 -0.75 5.68
C VAL A 203 -1.23 -1.70 6.77
N ARG A 204 -1.45 -3.00 6.59
CA ARG A 204 -1.05 -4.08 7.49
C ARG A 204 0.11 -4.91 6.97
N ALA A 205 0.23 -5.03 5.65
CA ALA A 205 1.24 -5.82 4.98
C ALA A 205 1.74 -5.11 3.72
N VAL A 206 3.02 -5.31 3.42
CA VAL A 206 3.69 -4.72 2.26
C VAL A 206 4.38 -5.83 1.48
N ILE A 207 4.27 -5.79 0.17
CA ILE A 207 4.96 -6.71 -0.74
C ILE A 207 5.75 -5.91 -1.76
N SER A 208 7.04 -6.21 -1.87
CA SER A 208 7.93 -5.69 -2.88
C SER A 208 8.41 -6.81 -3.80
N TYR A 209 8.30 -6.60 -5.10
CA TYR A 209 8.77 -7.50 -6.12
C TYR A 209 9.90 -6.85 -6.91
N SER A 210 11.07 -7.47 -6.93
CA SER A 210 12.24 -7.07 -7.72
C SER A 210 12.53 -5.57 -7.69
N ALA A 211 12.90 -5.05 -6.52
CA ALA A 211 13.29 -3.65 -6.35
C ALA A 211 14.45 -3.51 -5.36
N ALA A 212 15.37 -2.58 -5.63
CA ALA A 212 16.25 -2.04 -4.61
C ALA A 212 15.49 -0.96 -3.83
N LEU A 213 15.47 -1.06 -2.49
CA LEU A 213 14.64 -0.20 -1.63
C LEU A 213 15.39 0.98 -1.03
N ASP A 214 16.62 1.21 -1.44
CA ASP A 214 17.57 2.18 -0.92
C ASP A 214 17.38 3.60 -1.50
N GLU A 215 16.14 4.09 -1.52
CA GLU A 215 15.84 5.45 -2.00
C GLU A 215 16.64 6.49 -1.18
N PRO A 216 17.48 7.32 -1.82
CA PRO A 216 18.31 8.29 -1.12
C PRO A 216 17.50 9.28 -0.26
N ASN A 217 18.01 9.62 0.91
CA ASN A 217 17.41 10.59 1.85
C ASN A 217 16.04 10.19 2.41
N THR A 218 15.71 8.93 2.38
CA THR A 218 14.45 8.41 2.92
C THR A 218 14.63 7.98 4.37
N ILE A 219 13.68 8.33 5.24
CA ILE A 219 13.65 7.90 6.65
C ILE A 219 12.68 6.73 6.78
N TYR A 220 13.23 5.56 7.00
CA TYR A 220 12.45 4.35 7.22
C TYR A 220 12.03 4.24 8.68
N GLN A 221 10.80 3.83 8.90
CA GLN A 221 10.26 3.61 10.23
C GLN A 221 9.93 2.13 10.44
N PRO A 222 10.72 1.42 11.26
CA PRO A 222 10.30 0.12 11.76
C PRO A 222 8.99 0.27 12.52
N ASN A 223 7.94 -0.41 12.08
CA ASN A 223 6.61 -0.23 12.65
C ASN A 223 5.84 -1.55 12.90
N GLY A 224 6.54 -2.68 12.76
CA GLY A 224 5.99 -4.01 13.01
C GLY A 224 4.99 -4.51 11.95
N ARG A 225 4.89 -3.83 10.80
CA ARG A 225 4.11 -4.36 9.67
C ARG A 225 4.83 -5.56 9.06
N ALA A 226 4.06 -6.48 8.53
CA ALA A 226 4.59 -7.63 7.81
C ALA A 226 5.12 -7.20 6.43
N PHE A 227 6.31 -7.67 6.09
CA PHE A 227 6.97 -7.35 4.82
C PHE A 227 7.38 -8.62 4.07
N LEU A 228 7.04 -8.70 2.80
CA LEU A 228 7.53 -9.71 1.86
C LEU A 228 8.35 -9.03 0.77
N HIS A 229 9.58 -9.49 0.57
CA HIS A 229 10.41 -9.09 -0.55
C HIS A 229 10.78 -10.30 -1.39
N LEU A 230 10.42 -10.29 -2.65
CA LEU A 230 10.89 -11.26 -3.65
C LEU A 230 12.00 -10.60 -4.47
N VAL A 231 13.18 -11.20 -4.46
CA VAL A 231 14.39 -10.66 -5.10
C VAL A 231 14.89 -11.63 -6.15
N SER A 232 14.96 -11.20 -7.38
CA SER A 232 15.44 -12.03 -8.51
C SER A 232 16.96 -11.98 -8.59
N ASP A 233 17.62 -13.14 -8.69
CA ASP A 233 19.09 -13.23 -8.69
C ASP A 233 19.74 -12.85 -10.03
N THR A 234 18.97 -12.90 -11.13
CA THR A 234 19.43 -12.46 -12.47
C THR A 234 18.66 -11.25 -12.96
N ASP A 235 18.26 -10.39 -12.02
CA ASP A 235 17.59 -9.10 -12.28
C ASP A 235 18.54 -8.18 -13.08
N GLU A 236 18.07 -7.66 -14.21
CA GLU A 236 18.87 -6.82 -15.12
C GLU A 236 18.99 -5.37 -14.62
N PHE A 237 18.20 -4.97 -13.63
CA PHE A 237 18.12 -3.59 -13.12
C PHE A 237 18.59 -3.44 -11.68
N ASN A 238 18.45 -4.49 -10.85
CA ASN A 238 18.78 -4.43 -9.44
C ASN A 238 19.94 -5.40 -9.12
N ASP A 239 20.91 -4.90 -8.39
CA ASP A 239 22.01 -5.74 -7.89
C ASP A 239 21.50 -6.63 -6.76
N PHE A 240 21.55 -7.93 -6.96
CA PHE A 240 21.01 -8.94 -6.03
C PHE A 240 21.67 -8.87 -4.66
N GLU A 241 23.01 -8.88 -4.62
CA GLU A 241 23.77 -8.88 -3.36
C GLU A 241 23.56 -7.57 -2.60
N HIS A 242 23.55 -6.45 -3.31
CA HIS A 242 23.27 -5.15 -2.71
C HIS A 242 21.87 -5.09 -2.11
N THR A 243 20.86 -5.59 -2.83
CA THR A 243 19.47 -5.61 -2.34
C THR A 243 19.33 -6.46 -1.08
N LEU A 244 19.92 -7.67 -1.06
CA LEU A 244 19.90 -8.54 0.12
C LEU A 244 20.62 -7.91 1.32
N GLN A 245 21.79 -7.28 1.07
CA GLN A 245 22.53 -6.62 2.16
C GLN A 245 21.74 -5.44 2.72
N TRP A 246 21.10 -4.66 1.84
CA TRP A 246 20.27 -3.56 2.28
C TRP A 246 19.08 -4.02 3.13
N ASP A 247 18.37 -5.06 2.71
CA ASP A 247 17.28 -5.68 3.47
C ASP A 247 17.75 -6.11 4.86
N TRP A 248 18.91 -6.76 4.91
CA TRP A 248 19.50 -7.23 6.16
C TRP A 248 19.81 -6.11 7.15
N ASP A 249 20.37 -5.02 6.64
CA ASP A 249 20.83 -3.91 7.46
C ASP A 249 19.69 -2.98 7.92
N ASN A 250 18.58 -2.91 7.18
CA ASN A 250 17.57 -1.86 7.36
C ASN A 250 16.19 -2.39 7.74
N LEU A 251 15.82 -3.61 7.37
CA LEU A 251 14.50 -4.14 7.66
C LEU A 251 14.47 -4.87 9.00
N VAL A 252 13.31 -4.78 9.68
CA VAL A 252 13.05 -5.48 10.94
C VAL A 252 11.87 -6.44 10.81
N ASP A 253 11.84 -7.45 11.65
CA ASP A 253 10.74 -8.42 11.69
C ASP A 253 9.39 -7.77 12.06
N PRO A 254 8.27 -8.32 11.56
CA PRO A 254 8.16 -9.57 10.75
C PRO A 254 8.44 -9.33 9.25
N ARG A 255 9.50 -9.93 8.74
CA ARG A 255 9.92 -9.83 7.33
C ARG A 255 10.22 -11.19 6.73
N TRP A 256 10.05 -11.31 5.43
CA TRP A 256 10.42 -12.47 4.60
C TRP A 256 11.09 -11.95 3.33
N THR A 257 12.40 -12.10 3.24
CA THR A 257 13.15 -11.90 2.00
C THR A 257 13.34 -13.26 1.35
N ILE A 258 12.91 -13.41 0.11
CA ILE A 258 12.94 -14.66 -0.65
C ILE A 258 13.64 -14.40 -1.99
N ALA A 259 14.74 -15.12 -2.21
CA ALA A 259 15.39 -15.13 -3.52
C ALA A 259 14.60 -15.98 -4.52
N LEU A 260 14.51 -15.50 -5.75
CA LEU A 260 14.05 -16.25 -6.91
C LEU A 260 15.27 -16.54 -7.79
N TRP A 261 15.61 -17.83 -7.97
CA TRP A 261 16.82 -18.29 -8.64
C TRP A 261 16.63 -18.41 -10.15
N ASN A 262 17.55 -17.86 -10.94
CA ASN A 262 17.50 -17.75 -12.40
C ASN A 262 16.27 -16.95 -12.89
N ALA A 263 15.81 -16.02 -12.09
CA ALA A 263 14.64 -15.20 -12.35
C ALA A 263 15.05 -13.84 -12.93
N SER A 264 14.36 -13.41 -13.97
CA SER A 264 14.51 -12.05 -14.53
C SER A 264 13.74 -11.01 -13.72
N HIS A 265 13.97 -9.72 -14.04
CA HIS A 265 13.28 -8.62 -13.40
C HIS A 265 11.74 -8.69 -13.48
N ALA A 266 11.19 -9.00 -14.65
CA ALA A 266 9.77 -8.88 -14.93
C ALA A 266 9.05 -10.23 -15.16
N GLY A 267 9.74 -11.23 -15.69
CA GLY A 267 9.15 -12.52 -16.06
C GLY A 267 8.28 -13.16 -14.99
N PRO A 268 8.78 -13.32 -13.75
CA PRO A 268 8.04 -13.95 -12.66
C PRO A 268 6.68 -13.30 -12.33
N TYR A 269 6.47 -12.06 -12.71
CA TYR A 269 5.31 -11.25 -12.32
C TYR A 269 4.36 -10.94 -13.46
N MET A 270 4.89 -10.89 -14.69
CA MET A 270 4.13 -10.45 -15.87
C MET A 270 3.82 -11.57 -16.86
N ASP A 271 4.65 -12.63 -16.91
CA ASP A 271 4.50 -13.72 -17.85
C ASP A 271 3.98 -15.00 -17.19
N PRO A 272 2.70 -15.39 -17.41
CA PRO A 272 2.16 -16.62 -16.84
C PRO A 272 2.85 -17.92 -17.31
N SER A 273 3.70 -17.84 -18.35
CA SER A 273 4.51 -18.97 -18.84
C SER A 273 5.90 -19.04 -18.21
N ASP A 274 6.29 -18.05 -17.40
CA ASP A 274 7.53 -18.08 -16.63
C ASP A 274 7.47 -19.17 -15.55
N ASP A 275 8.55 -19.92 -15.41
CA ASP A 275 8.61 -21.04 -14.45
C ASP A 275 8.38 -20.62 -12.99
N HIS A 276 8.65 -19.34 -12.66
CA HIS A 276 8.45 -18.79 -11.31
C HIS A 276 7.04 -18.27 -11.05
N PHE A 277 6.22 -18.04 -12.08
CA PHE A 277 4.94 -17.36 -11.95
C PHE A 277 4.03 -18.03 -10.91
N ASP A 278 3.85 -19.34 -10.97
CA ASP A 278 3.01 -20.06 -10.00
C ASP A 278 3.63 -20.07 -8.58
N ALA A 279 4.95 -20.03 -8.47
CA ALA A 279 5.63 -19.90 -7.18
C ALA A 279 5.38 -18.51 -6.57
N VAL A 280 5.52 -17.46 -7.37
CA VAL A 280 5.24 -16.06 -6.96
C VAL A 280 3.80 -15.91 -6.50
N VAL A 281 2.83 -16.43 -7.27
CA VAL A 281 1.42 -16.44 -6.86
C VAL A 281 1.22 -17.15 -5.54
N GLY A 282 1.79 -18.36 -5.39
CA GLY A 282 1.66 -19.16 -4.18
C GLY A 282 2.25 -18.49 -2.94
N ILE A 283 3.45 -17.94 -3.06
CA ILE A 283 4.16 -17.20 -2.00
C ILE A 283 3.35 -15.95 -1.60
N THR A 284 2.94 -15.18 -2.58
CA THR A 284 2.15 -13.95 -2.37
C THR A 284 0.84 -14.24 -1.63
N VAL A 285 0.07 -15.23 -2.10
CA VAL A 285 -1.20 -15.59 -1.49
C VAL A 285 -0.99 -16.13 -0.08
N ALA A 286 0.00 -17.00 0.14
CA ALA A 286 0.28 -17.55 1.46
C ALA A 286 0.72 -16.45 2.47
N PHE A 287 1.52 -15.47 2.04
CA PHE A 287 1.88 -14.32 2.84
C PHE A 287 0.66 -13.46 3.19
N LEU A 288 -0.18 -13.15 2.23
CA LEU A 288 -1.42 -12.38 2.44
C LEU A 288 -2.42 -13.14 3.33
N ASP A 289 -2.58 -14.44 3.13
CA ASP A 289 -3.44 -15.28 3.98
C ASP A 289 -2.94 -15.29 5.43
N HIS A 290 -1.61 -15.38 5.63
CA HIS A 290 -1.03 -15.27 6.96
C HIS A 290 -1.28 -13.90 7.60
N THR A 291 -0.98 -12.84 6.89
CA THR A 291 -0.96 -11.48 7.46
C THR A 291 -2.35 -10.84 7.58
N LEU A 292 -3.26 -11.14 6.65
CA LEU A 292 -4.57 -10.52 6.59
C LEU A 292 -5.73 -11.45 6.99
N LYS A 293 -5.53 -12.77 6.91
CA LYS A 293 -6.59 -13.76 7.25
C LYS A 293 -6.21 -14.66 8.43
N GLY A 294 -5.02 -14.48 9.01
CA GLY A 294 -4.58 -15.24 10.18
C GLY A 294 -4.24 -16.71 9.91
N ALA A 295 -3.92 -17.05 8.65
CA ALA A 295 -3.43 -18.38 8.31
C ALA A 295 -2.06 -18.69 8.94
N SER A 296 -1.70 -19.97 8.97
CA SER A 296 -0.40 -20.39 9.45
C SER A 296 0.74 -19.92 8.53
N THR A 297 1.88 -19.52 9.10
CA THR A 297 3.13 -19.30 8.34
C THR A 297 3.64 -20.55 7.66
N LEU A 298 3.16 -21.73 8.07
CA LEU A 298 3.56 -23.00 7.46
C LEU A 298 3.23 -23.03 5.96
N ASP A 299 2.11 -22.45 5.54
CA ASP A 299 1.74 -22.40 4.12
C ASP A 299 2.75 -21.59 3.31
N LEU A 300 3.18 -20.43 3.82
CA LEU A 300 4.23 -19.63 3.20
C LEU A 300 5.56 -20.39 3.14
N PHE A 301 5.93 -21.03 4.23
CA PHE A 301 7.15 -21.85 4.29
C PHE A 301 7.12 -22.97 3.24
N LEU A 302 6.00 -23.68 3.11
CA LEU A 302 5.85 -24.77 2.15
C LEU A 302 5.88 -24.30 0.69
N GLN A 303 5.42 -23.07 0.39
CA GLN A 303 5.52 -22.52 -0.97
C GLN A 303 6.97 -22.36 -1.42
N VAL A 304 7.88 -22.09 -0.51
CA VAL A 304 9.30 -21.89 -0.81
C VAL A 304 10.06 -23.22 -0.79
N VAL A 305 9.98 -23.98 0.32
CA VAL A 305 10.83 -25.17 0.51
C VAL A 305 10.48 -26.34 -0.42
N ASN A 306 9.28 -26.37 -0.98
CA ASN A 306 8.88 -27.37 -1.96
C ASN A 306 9.36 -27.06 -3.39
N ARG A 307 10.01 -25.90 -3.60
CA ARG A 307 10.54 -25.45 -4.90
C ARG A 307 11.96 -24.89 -4.74
N PRO A 308 12.89 -25.67 -4.16
CA PRO A 308 14.22 -25.15 -3.80
C PRO A 308 15.05 -24.72 -5.03
N GLU A 309 14.69 -25.21 -6.21
CA GLU A 309 15.30 -24.82 -7.48
C GLU A 309 14.82 -23.43 -7.97
N LEU A 310 13.66 -22.98 -7.51
CA LEU A 310 13.07 -21.70 -7.92
C LEU A 310 13.18 -20.63 -6.84
N ALA A 311 13.12 -20.99 -5.55
CA ALA A 311 13.07 -20.01 -4.47
C ALA A 311 13.73 -20.51 -3.18
N SER A 312 14.29 -19.57 -2.39
CA SER A 312 14.75 -19.85 -1.03
C SER A 312 14.66 -18.62 -0.12
N PHE A 313 14.45 -18.87 1.19
CA PHE A 313 14.51 -17.81 2.19
C PHE A 313 15.94 -17.28 2.34
N MET A 314 16.05 -15.97 2.51
CA MET A 314 17.31 -15.26 2.70
C MET A 314 17.32 -14.61 4.09
N GLY A 315 17.95 -15.27 5.05
CA GLY A 315 18.21 -14.75 6.40
C GLY A 315 17.14 -14.98 7.42
#